data_2e1d7159a8242ece63af378e4da10d70
#
_entry.id   2e1d7159a8242ece63af378e4da10d70
#
_cell.length_a   1.000
_cell.length_b   1.000
_cell.length_c   1.000
_cell.angle_alpha   90.00
_cell.angle_beta   90.00
_cell.angle_gamma   90.00
#
_symmetry.space_group_name_H-M   'P 1'
#
loop_
_entity.id
_entity.type
_entity.pdbx_description
1 polymer ?
#
loop_
_entity_poly.entity_id
_entity_poly.type
_entity_poly.pdbx_seq_one_letter_code
_entity_poly.pdbx_strand_id
1 'polypeptide(L)'
;MSTPPAPAAGCPGKKVSVSAQAAHLGIVIGVSCFSVEGLAEVDKGEFERLVEAVRGRLAARVGSADALRNDPVARAYRDFYWRIGIDPTKTRPSGEALARRVLLGRGLPQIHPVVDAGNLASAETLVPVGLYDADALPGDAVLTVSRGGERFLPIGGEEELLPPGIPVLLSEGVVVHVYPHRDSRLTAVRPGTRRVLAIAAGVPGVGGDELLGVLRRIFEYLERLRVEYRILQDPVLVSYSL
;
A
#
# COMPACT_ATOMS: atom_id res chain seq x y z
N MET A 1 -19.13 -0.33 31.99
CA MET A 1 -19.28 0.64 30.88
C MET A 1 -18.56 0.07 29.69
N SER A 2 -19.30 -0.43 28.71
CA SER A 2 -18.72 -0.99 27.48
C SER A 2 -18.14 0.16 26.67
N THR A 3 -16.85 0.10 26.35
CA THR A 3 -16.19 1.02 25.41
C THR A 3 -16.96 0.95 24.08
N PRO A 4 -17.37 2.08 23.49
CA PRO A 4 -18.03 2.05 22.19
C PRO A 4 -17.10 1.35 21.19
N PRO A 5 -17.64 0.55 20.25
CA PRO A 5 -16.82 -0.09 19.21
C PRO A 5 -16.05 1.00 18.45
N ALA A 6 -14.79 0.74 18.18
CA ALA A 6 -13.96 1.64 17.38
C ALA A 6 -14.68 1.94 16.05
N PRO A 7 -14.65 3.19 15.57
CA PRO A 7 -15.28 3.52 14.30
C PRO A 7 -14.76 2.59 13.21
N ALA A 8 -15.67 2.10 12.35
CA ALA A 8 -15.30 1.20 11.27
C ALA A 8 -14.31 1.89 10.34
N ALA A 9 -13.12 1.31 10.20
CA ALA A 9 -12.10 1.82 9.29
C ALA A 9 -12.52 1.58 7.82
N GLY A 10 -12.19 2.51 6.93
CA GLY A 10 -12.48 2.41 5.51
C GLY A 10 -12.84 3.75 4.88
N CYS A 11 -13.48 3.70 3.72
CA CYS A 11 -14.09 4.87 3.09
C CYS A 11 -15.59 4.97 3.45
N PRO A 12 -16.20 6.17 3.38
CA PRO A 12 -17.63 6.31 3.62
C PRO A 12 -18.47 5.29 2.83
N GLY A 13 -19.25 4.48 3.55
CA GLY A 13 -20.10 3.42 2.97
C GLY A 13 -19.38 2.11 2.65
N LYS A 14 -18.07 1.98 2.93
CA LYS A 14 -17.29 0.77 2.66
C LYS A 14 -16.30 0.53 3.80
N LYS A 15 -16.46 -0.58 4.52
CA LYS A 15 -15.62 -0.96 5.65
C LYS A 15 -14.44 -1.80 5.18
N VAL A 16 -13.34 -1.71 5.92
CA VAL A 16 -12.17 -2.59 5.76
C VAL A 16 -11.97 -3.38 7.04
N SER A 17 -11.76 -4.67 6.90
CA SER A 17 -11.57 -5.58 8.03
C SER A 17 -10.46 -6.60 7.76
N VAL A 18 -10.00 -7.25 8.82
CA VAL A 18 -9.02 -8.34 8.75
C VAL A 18 -9.67 -9.61 9.29
N SER A 19 -9.63 -10.70 8.53
CA SER A 19 -10.20 -11.98 8.94
C SER A 19 -9.29 -12.71 9.93
N ALA A 20 -9.85 -13.70 10.64
CA ALA A 20 -9.07 -14.59 11.52
C ALA A 20 -7.93 -15.29 10.76
N GLN A 21 -8.15 -15.71 9.52
CA GLN A 21 -7.13 -16.37 8.69
C GLN A 21 -5.93 -15.46 8.41
N ALA A 22 -6.18 -14.19 8.05
CA ALA A 22 -5.12 -13.22 7.84
C ALA A 22 -4.41 -12.87 9.17
N ALA A 23 -5.15 -12.78 10.26
CA ALA A 23 -4.58 -12.54 11.60
C ALA A 23 -3.64 -13.66 12.06
N HIS A 24 -3.92 -14.92 11.73
CA HIS A 24 -3.02 -16.05 11.99
C HIS A 24 -1.67 -15.92 11.27
N LEU A 25 -1.60 -15.19 10.17
CA LEU A 25 -0.36 -14.83 9.48
C LEU A 25 0.37 -13.66 10.17
N GLY A 26 -0.22 -13.08 11.22
CA GLY A 26 0.30 -11.91 11.93
C GLY A 26 0.09 -10.59 11.18
N ILE A 27 -0.89 -10.53 10.28
CA ILE A 27 -1.16 -9.33 9.47
C ILE A 27 -1.99 -8.34 10.28
N VAL A 28 -1.52 -7.10 10.30
CA VAL A 28 -2.22 -5.89 10.74
C VAL A 28 -2.05 -4.86 9.63
N ILE A 29 -3.05 -4.06 9.32
CA ILE A 29 -2.96 -3.05 8.27
C ILE A 29 -3.21 -1.65 8.80
N GLY A 30 -2.56 -0.66 8.18
CA GLY A 30 -2.97 0.74 8.30
C GLY A 30 -3.99 1.06 7.22
N VAL A 31 -5.03 1.82 7.57
CA VAL A 31 -6.10 2.22 6.64
C VAL A 31 -6.34 3.71 6.74
N SER A 32 -6.51 4.38 5.61
CA SER A 32 -6.97 5.77 5.51
C SER A 32 -7.82 5.95 4.26
N CYS A 33 -8.65 6.98 4.26
CA CYS A 33 -9.46 7.34 3.10
C CYS A 33 -9.44 8.85 2.90
N PHE A 34 -9.36 9.29 1.64
CA PHE A 34 -9.41 10.72 1.29
C PHE A 34 -10.11 10.95 -0.04
N SER A 35 -10.70 12.13 -0.20
CA SER A 35 -11.20 12.59 -1.49
C SER A 35 -10.13 13.37 -2.24
N VAL A 36 -10.14 13.25 -3.57
CA VAL A 36 -9.34 14.06 -4.49
C VAL A 36 -10.27 15.13 -5.08
N GLU A 37 -10.01 16.38 -4.78
CA GLU A 37 -10.84 17.52 -5.14
C GLU A 37 -10.27 18.27 -6.35
N GLY A 38 -8.94 18.27 -6.50
CA GLY A 38 -8.24 18.88 -7.62
C GLY A 38 -6.85 18.30 -7.83
N LEU A 39 -6.37 18.38 -9.05
CA LEU A 39 -5.02 18.03 -9.45
C LEU A 39 -4.41 19.20 -10.19
N ALA A 40 -3.38 19.85 -9.64
CA ALA A 40 -2.57 20.79 -10.40
C ALA A 40 -1.52 20.03 -11.22
N GLU A 41 -1.09 20.64 -12.31
CA GLU A 41 0.03 20.11 -13.08
C GLU A 41 1.30 20.16 -12.23
N VAL A 42 1.98 19.02 -12.11
CA VAL A 42 3.25 18.90 -11.41
C VAL A 42 4.35 18.88 -12.45
N ASP A 43 5.20 19.89 -12.41
CA ASP A 43 6.40 19.96 -13.24
C ASP A 43 7.32 18.76 -12.98
N LYS A 44 7.83 18.17 -14.05
CA LYS A 44 8.73 17.01 -13.97
C LYS A 44 9.95 17.28 -13.10
N GLY A 45 10.53 18.49 -13.17
CA GLY A 45 11.68 18.86 -12.34
C GLY A 45 11.32 18.93 -10.84
N GLU A 46 10.09 19.28 -10.48
CA GLU A 46 9.63 19.23 -9.08
C GLU A 46 9.51 17.79 -8.58
N PHE A 47 8.95 16.91 -9.38
CA PHE A 47 8.89 15.48 -9.04
C PHE A 47 10.29 14.88 -8.90
N GLU A 48 11.21 15.18 -9.80
CA GLU A 48 12.60 14.71 -9.72
C GLU A 48 13.31 15.21 -8.46
N ARG A 49 13.05 16.45 -8.01
CA ARG A 49 13.57 16.97 -6.72
C ARG A 49 13.03 16.20 -5.52
N LEU A 50 11.75 15.78 -5.55
CA LEU A 50 11.18 14.94 -4.49
C LEU A 50 11.84 13.56 -4.44
N VAL A 51 12.05 12.94 -5.60
CA VAL A 51 12.76 11.65 -5.71
C VAL A 51 14.18 11.77 -5.19
N GLU A 52 14.88 12.87 -5.50
CA GLU A 52 16.25 13.11 -5.01
C GLU A 52 16.30 13.31 -3.50
N ALA A 53 15.31 14.01 -2.94
CA ALA A 53 15.19 14.17 -1.49
C ALA A 53 14.95 12.81 -0.79
N VAL A 54 14.13 11.92 -1.38
CA VAL A 54 13.95 10.54 -0.91
C VAL A 54 15.27 9.78 -1.00
N ARG A 55 16.02 9.93 -2.10
CA ARG A 55 17.33 9.30 -2.26
C ARG A 55 18.30 9.69 -1.16
N GLY A 56 18.37 10.98 -0.82
CA GLY A 56 19.21 11.48 0.28
C GLY A 56 18.85 10.84 1.63
N ARG A 57 17.56 10.78 1.96
CA ARG A 57 17.10 10.15 3.22
C ARG A 57 17.37 8.64 3.26
N LEU A 58 17.12 7.94 2.16
CA LEU A 58 17.45 6.51 2.04
C LEU A 58 18.95 6.26 2.16
N ALA A 59 19.78 7.06 1.49
CA ALA A 59 21.24 6.92 1.58
C ALA A 59 21.74 7.13 3.04
N ALA A 60 21.17 8.10 3.75
CA ALA A 60 21.48 8.31 5.16
C ALA A 60 21.04 7.15 6.06
N ARG A 61 19.90 6.49 5.74
CA ARG A 61 19.33 5.37 6.50
C ARG A 61 20.07 4.05 6.26
N VAL A 62 20.35 3.70 5.01
CA VAL A 62 20.83 2.36 4.64
C VAL A 62 22.20 2.36 3.95
N GLY A 63 22.73 3.51 3.54
CA GLY A 63 24.01 3.67 2.86
C GLY A 63 23.99 3.29 1.39
N SER A 64 23.48 2.12 1.02
CA SER A 64 23.48 1.64 -0.36
C SER A 64 22.27 0.80 -0.72
N ALA A 65 22.04 0.62 -2.03
CA ALA A 65 20.96 -0.23 -2.55
C ALA A 65 21.10 -1.72 -2.16
N ASP A 66 22.32 -2.20 -1.95
CA ASP A 66 22.56 -3.59 -1.57
C ASP A 66 22.39 -3.80 -0.06
N ALA A 67 22.55 -2.74 0.74
CA ALA A 67 22.31 -2.77 2.18
C ALA A 67 20.81 -2.72 2.56
N LEU A 68 19.91 -2.35 1.64
CA LEU A 68 18.45 -2.34 1.88
C LEU A 68 17.94 -3.63 2.52
N ARG A 69 18.43 -4.78 2.08
CA ARG A 69 18.02 -6.09 2.62
C ARG A 69 18.31 -6.27 4.12
N ASN A 70 19.18 -5.43 4.69
CA ASN A 70 19.56 -5.47 6.10
C ASN A 70 18.70 -4.52 6.96
N ASP A 71 17.94 -3.62 6.32
CA ASP A 71 17.00 -2.75 7.02
C ASP A 71 15.91 -3.58 7.70
N PRO A 72 15.57 -3.31 8.97
CA PRO A 72 14.59 -4.12 9.72
C PRO A 72 13.23 -4.24 9.02
N VAL A 73 12.73 -3.13 8.41
CA VAL A 73 11.44 -3.14 7.70
C VAL A 73 11.54 -3.98 6.43
N ALA A 74 12.56 -3.77 5.61
CA ALA A 74 12.76 -4.58 4.40
C ALA A 74 12.90 -6.06 4.73
N ARG A 75 13.63 -6.41 5.80
CA ARG A 75 13.81 -7.79 6.27
C ARG A 75 12.47 -8.42 6.67
N ALA A 76 11.64 -7.70 7.43
CA ALA A 76 10.33 -8.20 7.86
C ALA A 76 9.45 -8.61 6.66
N TYR A 77 9.41 -7.78 5.58
CA TYR A 77 8.69 -8.14 4.36
C TYR A 77 9.31 -9.33 3.63
N ARG A 78 10.64 -9.42 3.57
CA ARG A 78 11.33 -10.56 2.93
C ARG A 78 11.07 -11.85 3.69
N ASP A 79 11.08 -11.84 5.02
CA ASP A 79 10.78 -12.98 5.88
C ASP A 79 9.32 -13.41 5.72
N PHE A 80 8.40 -12.44 5.61
CA PHE A 80 6.99 -12.73 5.33
C PHE A 80 6.80 -13.36 3.96
N TYR A 81 7.50 -12.90 2.92
CA TYR A 81 7.45 -13.48 1.56
C TYR A 81 7.86 -14.95 1.58
N TRP A 82 8.97 -15.28 2.24
CA TRP A 82 9.37 -16.68 2.43
C TRP A 82 8.30 -17.50 3.13
N ARG A 83 7.65 -16.95 4.14
CA ARG A 83 6.56 -17.61 4.89
C ARG A 83 5.36 -17.95 4.02
N ILE A 84 5.02 -17.11 3.06
CA ILE A 84 3.89 -17.33 2.12
C ILE A 84 4.33 -17.97 0.79
N GLY A 85 5.55 -18.50 0.72
CA GLY A 85 6.05 -19.22 -0.45
C GLY A 85 6.53 -18.35 -1.62
N ILE A 86 6.75 -17.06 -1.41
CA ILE A 86 7.30 -16.15 -2.41
C ILE A 86 8.80 -15.98 -2.18
N ASP A 87 9.61 -16.19 -3.23
CA ASP A 87 11.04 -15.90 -3.18
C ASP A 87 11.30 -14.39 -3.34
N PRO A 88 11.71 -13.66 -2.26
CA PRO A 88 11.95 -12.23 -2.31
C PRO A 88 13.19 -11.82 -3.11
N THR A 89 13.98 -12.79 -3.56
CA THR A 89 15.11 -12.51 -4.47
C THR A 89 14.63 -12.37 -5.91
N LYS A 90 13.54 -13.04 -6.27
CA LYS A 90 12.86 -12.98 -7.58
C LYS A 90 11.76 -11.93 -7.60
N THR A 91 10.89 -11.96 -6.59
CA THR A 91 9.79 -11.00 -6.41
C THR A 91 10.09 -10.12 -5.20
N ARG A 92 10.65 -8.95 -5.42
CA ARG A 92 11.04 -8.04 -4.33
C ARG A 92 9.82 -7.35 -3.74
N PRO A 93 9.75 -7.16 -2.39
CA PRO A 93 8.74 -6.29 -1.78
C PRO A 93 8.70 -4.91 -2.43
N SER A 94 7.49 -4.36 -2.68
CA SER A 94 7.34 -3.15 -3.49
C SER A 94 8.07 -1.93 -2.91
N GLY A 95 8.01 -1.71 -1.59
CA GLY A 95 8.75 -0.64 -0.93
C GLY A 95 10.27 -0.76 -1.14
N GLU A 96 10.84 -1.96 -0.99
CA GLU A 96 12.25 -2.24 -1.26
C GLU A 96 12.58 -2.05 -2.76
N ALA A 97 11.70 -2.46 -3.65
CA ALA A 97 11.90 -2.31 -5.09
C ALA A 97 11.96 -0.83 -5.52
N LEU A 98 11.04 -0.01 -5.00
CA LEU A 98 11.00 1.44 -5.23
C LEU A 98 12.25 2.13 -4.64
N ALA A 99 12.57 1.84 -3.38
CA ALA A 99 13.76 2.39 -2.72
C ALA A 99 15.05 2.04 -3.46
N ARG A 100 15.17 0.79 -3.94
CA ARG A 100 16.32 0.37 -4.72
C ARG A 100 16.47 1.15 -6.04
N ARG A 101 15.34 1.39 -6.74
CA ARG A 101 15.37 2.22 -7.96
C ARG A 101 15.90 3.61 -7.68
N VAL A 102 15.41 4.22 -6.60
CA VAL A 102 15.81 5.57 -6.16
C VAL A 102 17.29 5.61 -5.81
N LEU A 103 17.79 4.69 -4.99
CA LEU A 103 19.21 4.62 -4.60
C LEU A 103 20.14 4.38 -5.79
N LEU A 104 19.71 3.63 -6.80
CA LEU A 104 20.47 3.41 -8.04
C LEU A 104 20.38 4.57 -9.04
N GLY A 105 19.73 5.69 -8.69
CA GLY A 105 19.57 6.84 -9.58
C GLY A 105 18.65 6.59 -10.78
N ARG A 106 17.81 5.53 -10.74
CA ARG A 106 16.86 5.19 -11.82
C ARG A 106 15.55 5.96 -11.74
N GLY A 107 15.38 6.77 -10.69
CA GLY A 107 14.17 7.52 -10.44
C GLY A 107 12.93 6.65 -10.18
N LEU A 108 11.78 7.32 -10.07
CA LEU A 108 10.45 6.69 -10.04
C LEU A 108 9.67 7.09 -11.30
N PRO A 109 8.81 6.22 -11.83
CA PRO A 109 7.91 6.62 -12.91
C PRO A 109 6.91 7.65 -12.37
N GLN A 110 6.63 8.69 -13.13
CA GLN A 110 5.54 9.62 -12.88
C GLN A 110 4.29 9.08 -13.59
N ILE A 111 3.27 8.69 -12.83
CA ILE A 111 2.08 7.99 -13.34
C ILE A 111 0.82 8.81 -13.13
N HIS A 112 0.55 9.15 -11.88
CA HIS A 112 -0.60 9.92 -11.43
C HIS A 112 -0.25 10.51 -10.06
N PRO A 113 -0.51 11.81 -9.78
CA PRO A 113 -0.03 12.45 -8.55
C PRO A 113 -0.34 11.70 -7.26
N VAL A 114 -1.52 11.06 -7.17
CA VAL A 114 -1.89 10.22 -6.02
C VAL A 114 -1.03 8.97 -5.92
N VAL A 115 -0.80 8.28 -7.04
CA VAL A 115 0.06 7.08 -7.10
C VAL A 115 1.51 7.46 -6.83
N ASP A 116 1.95 8.59 -7.36
CA ASP A 116 3.30 9.12 -7.18
C ASP A 116 3.58 9.46 -5.71
N ALA A 117 2.59 10.04 -5.00
CA ALA A 117 2.66 10.28 -3.55
C ALA A 117 2.83 8.96 -2.77
N GLY A 118 2.05 7.93 -3.11
CA GLY A 118 2.18 6.60 -2.52
C GLY A 118 3.52 5.95 -2.80
N ASN A 119 4.01 6.04 -4.04
CA ASN A 119 5.31 5.50 -4.44
C ASN A 119 6.49 6.19 -3.70
N LEU A 120 6.43 7.53 -3.56
CA LEU A 120 7.43 8.29 -2.80
C LEU A 120 7.42 7.89 -1.32
N ALA A 121 6.23 7.82 -0.70
CA ALA A 121 6.07 7.41 0.69
C ALA A 121 6.55 5.97 0.93
N SER A 122 6.15 5.04 0.05
CA SER A 122 6.56 3.64 0.13
C SER A 122 8.06 3.46 -0.09
N ALA A 123 8.67 4.20 -1.05
CA ALA A 123 10.12 4.17 -1.26
C ALA A 123 10.89 4.65 -0.03
N GLU A 124 10.45 5.75 0.60
CA GLU A 124 11.12 6.34 1.76
C GLU A 124 11.03 5.47 3.00
N THR A 125 9.85 4.91 3.26
CA THR A 125 9.58 4.15 4.50
C THR A 125 9.87 2.66 4.37
N LEU A 126 9.97 2.13 3.17
CA LEU A 126 10.06 0.72 2.80
C LEU A 126 8.76 -0.07 3.05
N VAL A 127 7.69 0.59 3.49
CA VAL A 127 6.37 -0.02 3.72
C VAL A 127 5.59 -0.04 2.41
N PRO A 128 5.14 -1.21 1.92
CA PRO A 128 4.25 -1.30 0.77
C PRO A 128 2.90 -0.62 1.03
N VAL A 129 2.40 0.11 0.05
CA VAL A 129 1.11 0.79 0.10
C VAL A 129 0.29 0.41 -1.12
N GLY A 130 -0.97 0.03 -0.91
CA GLY A 130 -1.99 -0.07 -1.95
C GLY A 130 -2.86 1.18 -1.96
N LEU A 131 -3.14 1.70 -3.15
CA LEU A 131 -4.03 2.84 -3.38
C LEU A 131 -5.13 2.41 -4.34
N TYR A 132 -6.37 2.48 -3.89
CA TYR A 132 -7.52 1.97 -4.61
C TYR A 132 -8.54 3.06 -4.87
N ASP A 133 -9.13 3.05 -6.06
CA ASP A 133 -10.36 3.80 -6.33
C ASP A 133 -11.48 3.23 -5.46
N ALA A 134 -11.84 3.95 -4.41
CA ALA A 134 -12.86 3.51 -3.46
C ALA A 134 -14.24 3.39 -4.10
N ASP A 135 -14.52 4.14 -5.16
CA ASP A 135 -15.78 4.07 -5.86
C ASP A 135 -15.89 2.83 -6.76
N ALA A 136 -14.74 2.29 -7.18
CA ALA A 136 -14.66 1.05 -7.94
C ALA A 136 -14.74 -0.23 -7.09
N LEU A 137 -14.65 -0.12 -5.75
CA LEU A 137 -14.88 -1.26 -4.87
C LEU A 137 -16.36 -1.67 -4.91
N PRO A 138 -16.72 -2.96 -5.07
CA PRO A 138 -18.12 -3.40 -5.07
C PRO A 138 -18.82 -3.17 -3.73
N GLY A 139 -18.11 -3.33 -2.61
CA GLY A 139 -18.65 -3.20 -1.27
C GLY A 139 -17.57 -3.16 -0.20
N ASP A 140 -17.87 -3.70 0.99
CA ASP A 140 -16.90 -3.84 2.08
C ASP A 140 -15.70 -4.70 1.65
N ALA A 141 -14.52 -4.40 2.17
CA ALA A 141 -13.31 -5.13 1.88
C ALA A 141 -12.82 -5.92 3.09
N VAL A 142 -12.38 -7.15 2.88
CA VAL A 142 -11.80 -8.01 3.91
C VAL A 142 -10.45 -8.52 3.46
N LEU A 143 -9.44 -8.30 4.30
CA LEU A 143 -8.14 -8.96 4.13
C LEU A 143 -8.24 -10.37 4.70
N THR A 144 -8.08 -11.36 3.84
CA THR A 144 -8.27 -12.77 4.14
C THR A 144 -7.26 -13.64 3.39
N VAL A 145 -7.51 -14.94 3.34
CA VAL A 145 -6.71 -15.91 2.59
C VAL A 145 -7.58 -16.52 1.50
N SER A 146 -7.06 -16.60 0.27
CA SER A 146 -7.75 -17.18 -0.88
C SER A 146 -8.13 -18.64 -0.63
N ARG A 147 -9.31 -19.03 -1.12
CA ARG A 147 -9.80 -20.43 -1.09
C ARG A 147 -9.34 -21.22 -2.31
N GLY A 148 -8.84 -20.53 -3.33
CA GLY A 148 -8.48 -21.04 -4.63
C GLY A 148 -9.59 -20.89 -5.67
N GLY A 149 -9.20 -20.49 -6.89
CA GLY A 149 -10.12 -20.27 -7.99
C GLY A 149 -10.68 -18.84 -8.08
N GLU A 150 -10.30 -17.94 -7.17
CA GLU A 150 -10.62 -16.52 -7.31
C GLU A 150 -9.92 -15.92 -8.54
N ARG A 151 -10.69 -15.19 -9.34
CA ARG A 151 -10.15 -14.47 -10.50
C ARG A 151 -9.42 -13.22 -10.05
N PHE A 152 -8.22 -13.04 -10.54
CA PHE A 152 -7.41 -11.86 -10.30
C PHE A 152 -6.92 -11.26 -11.62
N LEU A 153 -7.14 -9.96 -11.79
CA LEU A 153 -6.72 -9.21 -12.97
C LEU A 153 -5.66 -8.17 -12.54
N PRO A 154 -4.37 -8.54 -12.58
CA PRO A 154 -3.30 -7.65 -12.11
C PRO A 154 -3.12 -6.43 -13.02
N ILE A 155 -2.59 -5.34 -12.45
CA ILE A 155 -2.09 -4.22 -13.25
C ILE A 155 -0.93 -4.71 -14.12
N GLY A 156 -1.05 -4.53 -15.43
CA GLY A 156 0.00 -4.89 -16.39
C GLY A 156 0.13 -6.38 -16.71
N GLY A 157 -0.87 -7.20 -16.31
CA GLY A 157 -0.89 -8.64 -16.58
C GLY A 157 -2.21 -9.15 -17.15
N GLU A 158 -2.25 -10.45 -17.43
CA GLU A 158 -3.45 -11.16 -17.83
C GLU A 158 -4.23 -11.69 -16.61
N GLU A 159 -5.52 -12.00 -16.80
CA GLU A 159 -6.34 -12.61 -15.77
C GLU A 159 -5.79 -13.99 -15.40
N GLU A 160 -5.70 -14.25 -14.12
CA GLU A 160 -5.26 -15.53 -13.56
C GLU A 160 -6.22 -16.03 -12.47
N LEU A 161 -6.21 -17.32 -12.21
CA LEU A 161 -6.87 -17.94 -11.07
C LEU A 161 -5.87 -18.08 -9.93
N LEU A 162 -6.23 -17.58 -8.75
CA LEU A 162 -5.36 -17.67 -7.58
C LEU A 162 -5.39 -19.10 -7.00
N PRO A 163 -4.23 -19.63 -6.57
CA PRO A 163 -4.20 -20.84 -5.75
C PRO A 163 -4.75 -20.56 -4.35
N PRO A 164 -5.13 -21.61 -3.59
CA PRO A 164 -5.51 -21.45 -2.19
C PRO A 164 -4.31 -21.04 -1.33
N GLY A 165 -4.59 -20.37 -0.19
CA GLY A 165 -3.55 -20.05 0.79
C GLY A 165 -2.85 -18.69 0.58
N ILE A 166 -3.21 -17.92 -0.43
CA ILE A 166 -2.62 -16.61 -0.73
C ILE A 166 -3.36 -15.52 0.07
N PRO A 167 -2.65 -14.64 0.81
CA PRO A 167 -3.28 -13.48 1.43
C PRO A 167 -3.83 -12.53 0.35
N VAL A 168 -5.10 -12.12 0.49
CA VAL A 168 -5.80 -11.27 -0.49
C VAL A 168 -6.71 -10.28 0.20
N LEU A 169 -6.86 -9.11 -0.41
CA LEU A 169 -7.94 -8.18 -0.09
C LEU A 169 -9.10 -8.48 -1.05
N LEU A 170 -10.23 -8.89 -0.50
CA LEU A 170 -11.47 -9.18 -1.23
C LEU A 170 -12.51 -8.10 -0.94
N SER A 171 -13.24 -7.68 -1.97
CA SER A 171 -14.45 -6.88 -1.86
C SER A 171 -15.56 -7.58 -2.64
N GLU A 172 -16.56 -8.12 -1.93
CA GLU A 172 -17.70 -8.88 -2.52
C GLU A 172 -17.28 -9.91 -3.57
N GLY A 173 -16.23 -10.69 -3.27
CA GLY A 173 -15.73 -11.74 -4.16
C GLY A 173 -14.75 -11.26 -5.25
N VAL A 174 -14.56 -9.95 -5.40
CA VAL A 174 -13.54 -9.37 -6.29
C VAL A 174 -12.21 -9.28 -5.56
N VAL A 175 -11.15 -9.84 -6.15
CA VAL A 175 -9.78 -9.68 -5.64
C VAL A 175 -9.29 -8.27 -5.97
N VAL A 176 -9.15 -7.44 -4.94
CA VAL A 176 -8.65 -6.07 -5.03
C VAL A 176 -7.12 -6.03 -5.02
N HIS A 177 -6.53 -6.95 -4.23
CA HIS A 177 -5.09 -6.99 -4.02
C HIS A 177 -4.64 -8.39 -3.64
N VAL A 178 -3.55 -8.85 -4.23
CA VAL A 178 -2.78 -10.02 -3.77
C VAL A 178 -1.68 -9.51 -2.86
N TYR A 179 -1.87 -9.76 -1.58
CA TYR A 179 -1.10 -9.15 -0.50
C TYR A 179 0.32 -9.71 -0.36
N PRO A 180 1.34 -8.88 -0.20
CA PRO A 180 1.32 -7.42 -0.19
C PRO A 180 1.98 -6.80 -1.45
N HIS A 181 1.78 -7.33 -2.65
CA HIS A 181 2.64 -6.99 -3.80
C HIS A 181 1.96 -6.79 -5.16
N ARG A 182 0.67 -7.11 -5.33
CA ARG A 182 0.01 -6.94 -6.64
C ARG A 182 -1.40 -6.37 -6.50
N ASP A 183 -1.64 -5.25 -7.17
CA ASP A 183 -2.94 -4.58 -7.21
C ASP A 183 -3.76 -5.01 -8.42
N SER A 184 -5.09 -5.04 -8.23
CA SER A 184 -6.05 -5.30 -9.30
C SER A 184 -6.20 -4.07 -10.19
N ARG A 185 -6.26 -4.31 -11.52
CA ARG A 185 -6.61 -3.28 -12.49
C ARG A 185 -8.04 -2.76 -12.33
N LEU A 186 -8.92 -3.54 -11.72
CA LEU A 186 -10.34 -3.19 -11.55
C LEU A 186 -10.54 -2.03 -10.59
N THR A 187 -9.66 -1.89 -9.58
CA THR A 187 -9.75 -0.87 -8.53
C THR A 187 -8.57 0.09 -8.53
N ALA A 188 -7.78 0.09 -9.62
CA ALA A 188 -6.65 0.99 -9.77
C ALA A 188 -7.08 2.45 -9.80
N VAL A 189 -6.28 3.34 -9.19
CA VAL A 189 -6.44 4.79 -9.31
C VAL A 189 -6.25 5.21 -10.78
N ARG A 190 -7.18 6.04 -11.29
CA ARG A 190 -7.24 6.49 -12.68
C ARG A 190 -7.50 8.01 -12.73
N PRO A 191 -7.26 8.65 -13.88
CA PRO A 191 -7.79 9.99 -14.12
C PRO A 191 -9.31 9.98 -13.86
N GLY A 192 -9.77 10.84 -12.94
CA GLY A 192 -11.18 10.90 -12.54
C GLY A 192 -11.53 10.15 -11.25
N THR A 193 -10.62 9.37 -10.65
CA THR A 193 -10.81 8.85 -9.29
C THR A 193 -11.03 9.99 -8.30
N ARG A 194 -12.13 9.91 -7.53
CA ARG A 194 -12.53 10.94 -6.57
C ARG A 194 -12.31 10.57 -5.12
N ARG A 195 -12.38 9.30 -4.80
CA ARG A 195 -12.14 8.79 -3.45
C ARG A 195 -11.08 7.69 -3.49
N VAL A 196 -10.13 7.80 -2.60
CA VAL A 196 -9.00 6.86 -2.54
C VAL A 196 -8.99 6.16 -1.19
N LEU A 197 -9.03 4.84 -1.22
CA LEU A 197 -8.71 3.99 -0.09
C LEU A 197 -7.20 3.71 -0.11
N ALA A 198 -6.50 4.09 0.95
CA ALA A 198 -5.09 3.81 1.14
C ALA A 198 -4.90 2.71 2.20
N ILE A 199 -4.13 1.68 1.88
CA ILE A 199 -3.81 0.59 2.79
C ILE A 199 -2.29 0.45 2.91
N ALA A 200 -1.77 0.61 4.11
CA ALA A 200 -0.40 0.26 4.46
C ALA A 200 -0.34 -1.22 4.82
N ALA A 201 0.47 -1.98 4.12
CA ALA A 201 0.50 -3.43 4.22
C ALA A 201 1.40 -3.89 5.38
N GLY A 202 0.86 -4.16 6.57
CA GLY A 202 1.65 -4.63 7.71
C GLY A 202 1.87 -6.14 7.68
N VAL A 203 3.05 -6.53 8.15
CA VAL A 203 3.48 -7.92 8.30
C VAL A 203 4.15 -8.08 9.67
N PRO A 204 4.33 -9.30 10.20
CA PRO A 204 5.09 -9.50 11.43
C PRO A 204 6.46 -8.82 11.40
N GLY A 205 6.76 -8.02 12.42
CA GLY A 205 8.00 -7.25 12.51
C GLY A 205 7.91 -5.80 12.00
N VAL A 206 6.77 -5.39 11.44
CA VAL A 206 6.46 -3.99 11.11
C VAL A 206 5.41 -3.49 12.10
N GLY A 207 5.73 -2.43 12.84
CA GLY A 207 4.88 -1.90 13.89
C GLY A 207 3.79 -0.97 13.40
N GLY A 208 2.86 -0.63 14.30
CA GLY A 208 1.77 0.29 13.99
C GLY A 208 2.24 1.68 13.61
N ASP A 209 3.32 2.15 14.24
CA ASP A 209 3.87 3.48 13.95
C ASP A 209 4.39 3.60 12.52
N GLU A 210 5.04 2.56 11.99
CA GLU A 210 5.48 2.49 10.60
C GLU A 210 4.28 2.51 9.64
N LEU A 211 3.22 1.76 9.95
CA LEU A 211 2.01 1.71 9.12
C LEU A 211 1.27 3.05 9.10
N LEU A 212 1.08 3.67 10.25
CA LEU A 212 0.46 4.99 10.32
C LEU A 212 1.39 6.07 9.75
N GLY A 213 2.70 5.91 9.96
CA GLY A 213 3.73 6.82 9.44
C GLY A 213 3.72 6.91 7.92
N VAL A 214 3.67 5.78 7.20
CA VAL A 214 3.63 5.81 5.73
C VAL A 214 2.36 6.46 5.20
N LEU A 215 1.20 6.24 5.85
CA LEU A 215 -0.06 6.88 5.45
C LEU A 215 -0.02 8.40 5.64
N ARG A 216 0.55 8.89 6.75
CA ARG A 216 0.77 10.34 6.94
C ARG A 216 1.74 10.90 5.92
N ARG A 217 2.78 10.15 5.58
CA ARG A 217 3.76 10.54 4.56
C ARG A 217 3.13 10.69 3.17
N ILE A 218 2.10 9.90 2.85
CA ILE A 218 1.32 10.08 1.60
C ILE A 218 0.74 11.49 1.56
N PHE A 219 0.10 11.96 2.64
CA PHE A 219 -0.51 13.30 2.68
C PHE A 219 0.54 14.40 2.51
N GLU A 220 1.71 14.29 3.13
CA GLU A 220 2.80 15.24 2.93
C GLU A 220 3.25 15.29 1.46
N TYR A 221 3.27 14.16 0.77
CA TYR A 221 3.59 14.12 -0.66
C TYR A 221 2.45 14.62 -1.54
N LEU A 222 1.18 14.38 -1.18
CA LEU A 222 0.04 14.95 -1.91
C LEU A 222 0.11 16.48 -1.90
N GLU A 223 0.41 17.09 -0.76
CA GLU A 223 0.60 18.56 -0.66
C GLU A 223 1.72 19.04 -1.58
N ARG A 224 2.88 18.38 -1.56
CA ARG A 224 4.02 18.72 -2.41
C ARG A 224 3.74 18.52 -3.90
N LEU A 225 2.91 17.55 -4.24
CA LEU A 225 2.44 17.28 -5.60
C LEU A 225 1.19 18.09 -5.96
N ARG A 226 0.83 19.08 -5.12
CA ARG A 226 -0.28 20.03 -5.35
C ARG A 226 -1.61 19.32 -5.62
N VAL A 227 -1.83 18.20 -4.98
CA VAL A 227 -3.13 17.52 -4.99
C VAL A 227 -4.01 18.18 -3.95
N GLU A 228 -5.16 18.68 -4.36
CA GLU A 228 -6.20 19.13 -3.45
C GLU A 228 -6.97 17.91 -2.94
N TYR A 229 -6.95 17.69 -1.64
CA TYR A 229 -7.57 16.52 -1.02
C TYR A 229 -8.24 16.89 0.31
N ARG A 230 -9.15 16.03 0.74
CA ARG A 230 -9.75 16.08 2.07
C ARG A 230 -9.72 14.70 2.69
N ILE A 231 -9.23 14.59 3.92
CA ILE A 231 -9.23 13.35 4.68
C ILE A 231 -10.67 13.02 5.07
N LEU A 232 -11.11 11.82 4.70
CA LEU A 232 -12.43 11.25 5.04
C LEU A 232 -12.34 10.26 6.20
N GLN A 233 -11.19 9.60 6.32
CA GLN A 233 -10.81 8.71 7.40
C GLN A 233 -9.33 8.93 7.72
N ASP A 234 -9.03 9.40 8.92
CA ASP A 234 -7.65 9.49 9.41
C ASP A 234 -6.96 8.12 9.42
N PRO A 235 -5.62 8.08 9.32
CA PRO A 235 -4.86 6.85 9.44
C PRO A 235 -5.18 6.09 10.73
N VAL A 236 -5.69 4.86 10.62
CA VAL A 236 -6.01 3.96 11.73
C VAL A 236 -5.45 2.57 11.49
N LEU A 237 -5.16 1.85 12.57
CA LEU A 237 -4.79 0.44 12.49
C LEU A 237 -6.05 -0.42 12.46
N VAL A 238 -6.02 -1.45 11.63
CA VAL A 238 -7.06 -2.47 11.53
C VAL A 238 -6.42 -3.83 11.75
N SER A 239 -6.89 -4.51 12.76
CA SER A 239 -6.55 -5.90 13.08
C SER A 239 -7.83 -6.72 13.22
N TYR A 240 -7.68 -8.03 13.30
CA TYR A 240 -8.80 -8.89 13.63
C TYR A 240 -9.30 -8.54 15.04
N SER A 241 -10.61 -8.32 15.16
CA SER A 241 -11.33 -8.23 16.43
C SER A 241 -12.39 -9.33 16.49
N LEU A 242 -12.45 -10.02 17.61
CA LEU A 242 -13.49 -11.01 17.93
C LEU A 242 -14.85 -10.35 18.07
#